data_b270d257baac053fb0ca2c9bcb053a2e
#
_entry.id   b270d257baac053fb0ca2c9bcb053a2e
#
_cell.length_a   1.000
_cell.length_b   1.000
_cell.length_c   1.000
_cell.angle_alpha   90.00
_cell.angle_beta   90.00
_cell.angle_gamma   90.00
#
_symmetry.space_group_name_H-M   'P 1'
#
loop_
_entity.id
_entity.type
_entity.pdbx_description
1 polymer ?
#
loop_
_entity_poly.entity_id
_entity_poly.type
_entity_poly.pdbx_seq_one_letter_code
_entity_poly.pdbx_strand_id
1 'polypeptide(L)'
;MKVLAIILIVIVVLAILYFLMIMPRMIHKPDTAPFKEWLYAHRGLHDNATEAPENSMAAFRKAADAGFGIELDIQLTKDKIPVVFHDFTLKRVCGGEGKISDYTYEELQQFHLCDSVEKIPKFEDVLKMVDGKVPLIVEFKIERTDLSLCPIADKMLRAYKGMYCMESFNPLGVWWYRKKHPDLVRGQLSDAFLKEGEYVGILYFVLQNLLLNFVTKPDFVAYNHHYPEILSRKLCRGLYHNTAAAWTILSLIHI
;
A
#
# COMPACT_ATOMS: atom_id res chain seq x y z
N MET A 1 -6.93 -5.72 -48.78
CA MET A 1 -7.13 -4.36 -48.22
C MET A 1 -8.15 -4.34 -47.08
N LYS A 2 -9.40 -4.81 -47.23
CA LYS A 2 -10.44 -4.76 -46.17
C LYS A 2 -10.03 -5.49 -44.89
N VAL A 3 -9.45 -6.68 -44.95
CA VAL A 3 -9.01 -7.46 -43.79
C VAL A 3 -7.91 -6.73 -43.01
N LEU A 4 -6.92 -6.16 -43.70
CA LEU A 4 -5.84 -5.39 -43.06
C LEU A 4 -6.38 -4.14 -42.34
N ALA A 5 -7.35 -3.45 -42.94
CA ALA A 5 -8.01 -2.30 -42.32
C ALA A 5 -8.78 -2.70 -41.07
N ILE A 6 -9.49 -3.84 -41.08
CA ILE A 6 -10.19 -4.34 -39.87
C ILE A 6 -9.19 -4.68 -38.76
N ILE A 7 -8.10 -5.38 -39.09
CA ILE A 7 -7.05 -5.71 -38.10
C ILE A 7 -6.48 -4.42 -37.47
N LEU A 8 -6.16 -3.42 -38.28
CA LEU A 8 -5.65 -2.14 -37.81
C LEU A 8 -6.64 -1.43 -36.86
N ILE A 9 -7.92 -1.40 -37.25
CA ILE A 9 -8.98 -0.83 -36.40
C ILE A 9 -9.05 -1.55 -35.07
N VAL A 10 -9.02 -2.88 -35.04
CA VAL A 10 -9.06 -3.67 -33.83
C VAL A 10 -7.86 -3.35 -32.93
N ILE A 11 -6.65 -3.29 -33.51
CA ILE A 11 -5.44 -2.93 -32.74
C ILE A 11 -5.56 -1.53 -32.11
N VAL A 12 -6.04 -0.55 -32.90
CA VAL A 12 -6.23 0.82 -32.40
C VAL A 12 -7.26 0.86 -31.26
N VAL A 13 -8.38 0.15 -31.40
CA VAL A 13 -9.40 0.07 -30.37
C VAL A 13 -8.84 -0.57 -29.08
N LEU A 14 -8.12 -1.68 -29.20
CA LEU A 14 -7.50 -2.34 -28.05
C LEU A 14 -6.46 -1.43 -27.37
N ALA A 15 -5.66 -0.70 -28.15
CA ALA A 15 -4.72 0.27 -27.59
C ALA A 15 -5.44 1.40 -26.83
N ILE A 16 -6.49 1.96 -27.38
CA ILE A 16 -7.30 2.99 -26.72
C ILE A 16 -7.89 2.44 -25.40
N LEU A 17 -8.47 1.25 -25.43
CA LEU A 17 -9.01 0.61 -24.24
C LEU A 17 -7.92 0.40 -23.17
N TYR A 18 -6.74 -0.07 -23.57
CA TYR A 18 -5.62 -0.24 -22.65
C TYR A 18 -5.21 1.08 -21.98
N PHE A 19 -5.05 2.15 -22.74
CA PHE A 19 -4.74 3.48 -22.20
C PHE A 19 -5.84 3.95 -21.24
N LEU A 20 -7.10 3.78 -21.58
CA LEU A 20 -8.21 4.15 -20.68
C LEU A 20 -8.20 3.33 -19.39
N MET A 21 -7.89 2.04 -19.44
CA MET A 21 -7.87 1.14 -18.28
C MET A 21 -6.77 1.49 -17.29
N ILE A 22 -5.56 1.83 -17.77
CA ILE A 22 -4.44 2.20 -16.90
C ILE A 22 -4.48 3.66 -16.43
N MET A 23 -5.44 4.45 -16.90
CA MET A 23 -5.49 5.89 -16.65
C MET A 23 -5.79 6.21 -15.17
N PRO A 24 -4.83 6.84 -14.44
CA PRO A 24 -5.01 7.24 -13.05
C PRO A 24 -5.96 8.43 -12.93
N ARG A 25 -5.99 9.09 -11.79
CA ARG A 25 -6.74 10.32 -11.59
C ARG A 25 -6.10 11.47 -12.38
N MET A 26 -6.90 12.10 -13.28
CA MET A 26 -6.41 13.17 -14.16
C MET A 26 -6.91 14.55 -13.73
N ILE A 27 -8.08 14.61 -13.10
CA ILE A 27 -8.75 15.87 -12.72
C ILE A 27 -9.04 15.91 -11.22
N HIS A 28 -9.12 17.11 -10.65
CA HIS A 28 -9.39 17.33 -9.22
C HIS A 28 -8.44 16.53 -8.32
N LYS A 29 -7.15 16.49 -8.69
CA LYS A 29 -6.12 15.80 -7.90
C LYS A 29 -5.91 16.53 -6.58
N PRO A 30 -5.82 15.81 -5.44
CA PRO A 30 -5.32 16.40 -4.22
C PRO A 30 -3.85 16.77 -4.39
N ASP A 31 -3.37 17.69 -3.57
CA ASP A 31 -1.95 18.03 -3.55
C ASP A 31 -1.12 16.87 -2.98
N THR A 32 -0.21 16.35 -3.79
CA THR A 32 0.75 15.31 -3.38
C THR A 32 2.15 15.87 -3.10
N ALA A 33 2.39 17.16 -3.32
CA ALA A 33 3.70 17.76 -3.14
C ALA A 33 4.23 17.62 -1.70
N PRO A 34 3.43 17.85 -0.64
CA PRO A 34 3.91 17.70 0.73
C PRO A 34 4.45 16.31 1.07
N PHE A 35 3.92 15.27 0.43
CA PHE A 35 4.40 13.89 0.65
C PHE A 35 5.75 13.62 -0.02
N LYS A 36 6.10 14.36 -1.07
CA LYS A 36 7.34 14.17 -1.83
C LYS A 36 8.57 14.79 -1.15
N GLU A 37 8.35 15.60 -0.14
CA GLU A 37 9.43 16.23 0.64
C GLU A 37 10.04 15.27 1.68
N TRP A 38 9.45 14.09 1.84
CA TRP A 38 9.83 13.11 2.85
C TRP A 38 10.39 11.83 2.24
N LEU A 39 11.38 11.27 2.92
CA LEU A 39 11.75 9.88 2.78
C LEU A 39 10.95 9.06 3.79
N TYR A 40 10.46 7.90 3.38
CA TYR A 40 9.61 7.06 4.23
C TYR A 40 10.36 5.81 4.66
N ALA A 41 10.35 5.56 5.96
CA ALA A 41 10.83 4.31 6.55
C ALA A 41 9.74 3.24 6.36
N HIS A 42 9.98 2.30 5.44
CA HIS A 42 9.11 1.16 5.16
C HIS A 42 8.99 0.27 6.40
N ARG A 43 7.79 0.12 6.94
CA ARG A 43 7.49 -0.55 8.22
C ARG A 43 8.23 0.04 9.43
N GLY A 44 8.54 1.35 9.39
CA GLY A 44 9.38 2.03 10.35
C GLY A 44 10.89 1.89 10.09
N LEU A 45 11.72 2.60 10.85
CA LEU A 45 13.18 2.48 10.78
C LEU A 45 13.62 1.22 11.54
N HIS A 46 13.37 0.07 10.91
CA HIS A 46 13.43 -1.24 11.52
C HIS A 46 14.72 -2.01 11.18
N ASP A 47 15.03 -2.96 12.07
CA ASP A 47 15.95 -4.06 11.83
C ASP A 47 15.47 -5.27 12.64
N ASN A 48 15.07 -6.34 11.93
CA ASN A 48 14.47 -7.54 12.53
C ASN A 48 15.43 -8.34 13.43
N ALA A 49 16.72 -8.03 13.41
CA ALA A 49 17.73 -8.62 14.29
C ALA A 49 17.96 -7.78 15.58
N THR A 50 17.21 -6.71 15.78
CA THR A 50 17.36 -5.79 16.92
C THR A 50 16.06 -5.64 17.72
N GLU A 51 16.10 -4.75 18.74
CA GLU A 51 14.93 -4.37 19.55
C GLU A 51 13.86 -3.56 18.79
N ALA A 52 14.10 -3.25 17.49
CA ALA A 52 13.19 -2.46 16.68
C ALA A 52 12.80 -3.22 15.40
N PRO A 53 12.06 -4.33 15.49
CA PRO A 53 11.61 -5.09 14.33
C PRO A 53 10.57 -4.33 13.49
N GLU A 54 10.30 -4.83 12.27
CA GLU A 54 9.32 -4.25 11.37
C GLU A 54 7.95 -4.06 12.03
N ASN A 55 7.27 -2.98 11.71
CA ASN A 55 5.94 -2.65 12.21
C ASN A 55 5.82 -2.61 13.75
N SER A 56 6.93 -2.35 14.47
CA SER A 56 6.96 -2.20 15.92
C SER A 56 6.87 -0.74 16.36
N MET A 57 6.44 -0.53 17.62
CA MET A 57 6.45 0.80 18.23
C MET A 57 7.86 1.38 18.32
N ALA A 58 8.87 0.55 18.57
CA ALA A 58 10.28 0.95 18.60
C ALA A 58 10.75 1.44 17.22
N ALA A 59 10.45 0.72 16.13
CA ALA A 59 10.82 1.10 14.78
C ALA A 59 10.15 2.43 14.35
N PHE A 60 8.90 2.64 14.73
CA PHE A 60 8.19 3.88 14.44
C PHE A 60 8.74 5.08 15.22
N ARG A 61 9.07 4.92 16.51
CA ARG A 61 9.76 5.97 17.28
C ARG A 61 11.09 6.35 16.63
N LYS A 62 11.91 5.36 16.29
CA LYS A 62 13.20 5.60 15.61
C LYS A 62 13.01 6.36 14.29
N ALA A 63 12.00 6.03 13.49
CA ALA A 63 11.70 6.73 12.26
C ALA A 63 11.30 8.18 12.51
N ALA A 64 10.36 8.42 13.43
CA ALA A 64 9.88 9.76 13.79
C ALA A 64 11.00 10.64 14.37
N ASP A 65 11.83 10.09 15.27
CA ASP A 65 12.94 10.81 15.89
C ASP A 65 14.04 11.15 14.88
N ALA A 66 14.22 10.32 13.86
CA ALA A 66 15.17 10.57 12.77
C ALA A 66 14.61 11.48 11.66
N GLY A 67 13.34 11.91 11.75
CA GLY A 67 12.70 12.78 10.78
C GLY A 67 12.29 12.10 9.49
N PHE A 68 12.06 10.78 9.50
CA PHE A 68 11.48 10.04 8.38
C PHE A 68 9.96 10.00 8.48
N GLY A 69 9.27 10.12 7.33
CA GLY A 69 7.91 9.64 7.22
C GLY A 69 7.83 8.14 7.51
N ILE A 70 6.67 7.65 7.85
CA ILE A 70 6.48 6.24 8.19
C ILE A 70 5.51 5.62 7.20
N GLU A 71 5.91 4.52 6.59
CA GLU A 71 4.98 3.59 5.95
C GLU A 71 4.70 2.45 6.92
N LEU A 72 3.44 2.00 6.98
CA LEU A 72 2.99 0.94 7.87
C LEU A 72 1.78 0.18 7.30
N ASP A 73 1.64 -1.08 7.71
CA ASP A 73 0.61 -2.00 7.23
C ASP A 73 -0.48 -2.23 8.28
N ILE A 74 -1.75 -2.07 7.92
CA ILE A 74 -2.85 -2.31 8.85
C ILE A 74 -3.77 -3.43 8.39
N GLN A 75 -4.27 -4.21 9.36
CA GLN A 75 -5.27 -5.24 9.16
C GLN A 75 -6.15 -5.42 10.40
N LEU A 76 -7.21 -6.23 10.30
CA LEU A 76 -8.15 -6.43 11.40
C LEU A 76 -7.89 -7.75 12.13
N THR A 77 -7.96 -7.68 13.45
CA THR A 77 -8.11 -8.85 14.32
C THR A 77 -9.52 -9.46 14.20
N LYS A 78 -9.71 -10.63 14.83
CA LYS A 78 -11.02 -11.30 14.93
C LYS A 78 -12.09 -10.41 15.57
N ASP A 79 -11.74 -9.65 16.59
CA ASP A 79 -12.61 -8.70 17.29
C ASP A 79 -12.64 -7.31 16.65
N LYS A 80 -12.17 -7.22 15.38
CA LYS A 80 -12.23 -6.01 14.55
C LYS A 80 -11.44 -4.81 15.08
N ILE A 81 -10.36 -5.06 15.79
CA ILE A 81 -9.40 -4.02 16.21
C ILE A 81 -8.34 -3.88 15.11
N PRO A 82 -8.11 -2.68 14.54
CA PRO A 82 -7.02 -2.44 13.62
C PRO A 82 -5.66 -2.57 14.33
N VAL A 83 -4.81 -3.45 13.81
CA VAL A 83 -3.44 -3.67 14.28
C VAL A 83 -2.45 -3.42 13.16
N VAL A 84 -1.19 -3.16 13.52
CA VAL A 84 -0.14 -2.92 12.54
C VAL A 84 0.70 -4.18 12.37
N PHE A 85 0.59 -4.79 11.19
CA PHE A 85 1.27 -6.03 10.85
C PHE A 85 1.20 -6.29 9.34
N HIS A 86 2.31 -6.72 8.72
CA HIS A 86 2.38 -6.87 7.26
C HIS A 86 1.70 -8.13 6.74
N ASP A 87 2.14 -9.31 7.21
CA ASP A 87 1.70 -10.59 6.66
C ASP A 87 0.28 -10.92 7.13
N PHE A 88 -0.50 -11.64 6.32
CA PHE A 88 -1.77 -12.16 6.80
C PHE A 88 -1.60 -13.25 7.87
N THR A 89 -0.44 -13.93 7.91
CA THR A 89 -0.13 -15.01 8.87
C THR A 89 0.96 -14.59 9.85
N LEU A 90 0.94 -15.18 11.04
CA LEU A 90 1.90 -14.90 12.11
C LEU A 90 3.29 -15.53 11.89
N LYS A 91 3.41 -16.46 10.93
CA LYS A 91 4.53 -17.40 10.84
C LYS A 91 5.89 -16.73 10.69
N ARG A 92 6.06 -15.82 9.73
CA ARG A 92 7.37 -15.22 9.40
C ARG A 92 7.91 -14.34 10.53
N VAL A 93 7.07 -13.49 11.08
CA VAL A 93 7.50 -12.45 12.05
C VAL A 93 7.38 -12.92 13.49
N CYS A 94 6.34 -13.72 13.80
CA CYS A 94 6.05 -14.13 15.17
C CYS A 94 6.31 -15.62 15.46
N GLY A 95 6.67 -16.42 14.44
CA GLY A 95 6.81 -17.87 14.59
C GLY A 95 5.53 -18.62 14.94
N GLY A 96 4.38 -17.90 14.97
CA GLY A 96 3.06 -18.45 15.33
C GLY A 96 2.32 -19.04 14.13
N GLU A 97 1.30 -19.84 14.41
CA GLU A 97 0.40 -20.36 13.39
C GLU A 97 -0.84 -19.48 13.22
N GLY A 98 -1.58 -19.64 12.11
CA GLY A 98 -2.81 -18.93 11.84
C GLY A 98 -2.62 -17.52 11.28
N LYS A 99 -3.75 -16.81 11.12
CA LYS A 99 -3.83 -15.45 10.59
C LYS A 99 -4.08 -14.45 11.69
N ILE A 100 -3.75 -13.19 11.45
CA ILE A 100 -4.13 -12.08 12.35
C ILE A 100 -5.64 -12.07 12.63
N SER A 101 -6.47 -12.32 11.60
CA SER A 101 -7.93 -12.36 11.71
C SER A 101 -8.50 -13.55 12.50
N ASP A 102 -7.70 -14.54 12.84
CA ASP A 102 -8.12 -15.69 13.65
C ASP A 102 -8.10 -15.40 15.15
N TYR A 103 -7.36 -14.35 15.56
CA TYR A 103 -7.11 -13.99 16.96
C TYR A 103 -7.78 -12.66 17.34
N THR A 104 -8.25 -12.56 18.58
CA THR A 104 -8.54 -11.26 19.21
C THR A 104 -7.26 -10.49 19.47
N TYR A 105 -7.37 -9.19 19.69
CA TYR A 105 -6.20 -8.40 20.03
C TYR A 105 -5.49 -8.90 21.31
N GLU A 106 -6.25 -9.31 22.32
CA GLU A 106 -5.70 -9.84 23.56
C GLU A 106 -4.92 -11.14 23.34
N GLU A 107 -5.46 -12.05 22.52
CA GLU A 107 -4.78 -13.28 22.14
C GLU A 107 -3.49 -13.02 21.34
N LEU A 108 -3.45 -11.96 20.51
CA LEU A 108 -2.25 -11.57 19.79
C LEU A 108 -1.12 -11.08 20.71
N GLN A 109 -1.42 -10.65 21.94
CA GLN A 109 -0.40 -10.15 22.86
C GLN A 109 0.51 -11.25 23.43
N GLN A 110 0.22 -12.53 23.20
CA GLN A 110 1.15 -13.62 23.50
C GLN A 110 2.34 -13.69 22.53
N PHE A 111 2.19 -13.14 21.32
CA PHE A 111 3.23 -13.18 20.29
C PHE A 111 4.17 -11.98 20.39
N HIS A 112 5.44 -12.22 20.08
CA HIS A 112 6.46 -11.20 19.95
C HIS A 112 6.80 -10.98 18.47
N LEU A 113 7.24 -9.78 18.12
CA LEU A 113 7.76 -9.46 16.81
C LEU A 113 9.23 -9.86 16.74
N CYS A 114 9.56 -10.82 15.91
CA CYS A 114 10.89 -11.40 15.84
C CYS A 114 11.41 -11.84 17.22
N ASP A 115 12.71 -11.78 17.47
CA ASP A 115 13.31 -12.14 18.77
C ASP A 115 13.38 -10.94 19.73
N SER A 116 12.40 -10.01 19.66
CA SER A 116 12.36 -8.80 20.47
C SER A 116 11.30 -8.86 21.59
N VAL A 117 11.24 -7.82 22.43
CA VAL A 117 10.17 -7.63 23.42
C VAL A 117 8.94 -6.94 22.84
N GLU A 118 9.03 -6.43 21.61
CA GLU A 118 7.94 -5.71 20.94
C GLU A 118 6.77 -6.64 20.62
N LYS A 119 5.57 -6.11 20.72
CA LYS A 119 4.30 -6.79 20.43
C LYS A 119 3.65 -6.19 19.19
N ILE A 120 2.66 -6.88 18.64
CA ILE A 120 1.82 -6.35 17.58
C ILE A 120 1.05 -5.12 18.10
N PRO A 121 1.32 -3.91 17.61
CA PRO A 121 0.70 -2.71 18.15
C PRO A 121 -0.71 -2.49 17.57
N LYS A 122 -1.59 -1.84 18.35
CA LYS A 122 -2.82 -1.26 17.81
C LYS A 122 -2.47 -0.08 16.91
N PHE A 123 -3.22 0.05 15.83
CA PHE A 123 -3.08 1.21 14.94
C PHE A 123 -3.35 2.53 15.67
N GLU A 124 -4.33 2.55 16.57
CA GLU A 124 -4.62 3.71 17.42
C GLU A 124 -3.41 4.18 18.24
N ASP A 125 -2.65 3.24 18.81
CA ASP A 125 -1.49 3.56 19.65
C ASP A 125 -0.34 4.12 18.80
N VAL A 126 -0.18 3.62 17.56
CA VAL A 126 0.79 4.19 16.60
C VAL A 126 0.38 5.62 16.23
N LEU A 127 -0.89 5.87 15.92
CA LEU A 127 -1.37 7.23 15.60
C LEU A 127 -1.14 8.20 16.76
N LYS A 128 -1.40 7.77 18.00
CA LYS A 128 -1.14 8.58 19.23
C LYS A 128 0.35 8.85 19.41
N MET A 129 1.22 7.88 19.16
CA MET A 129 2.66 8.02 19.34
C MET A 129 3.27 8.96 18.28
N VAL A 130 2.84 8.83 17.03
CA VAL A 130 3.32 9.71 15.95
C VAL A 130 2.82 11.13 16.12
N ASP A 131 1.56 11.29 16.52
CA ASP A 131 0.93 12.59 16.87
C ASP A 131 1.22 13.72 15.86
N GLY A 132 1.21 13.38 14.57
CA GLY A 132 1.42 14.36 13.50
C GLY A 132 2.86 14.81 13.28
N LYS A 133 3.85 14.27 13.99
CA LYS A 133 5.26 14.68 13.89
C LYS A 133 5.84 14.42 12.50
N VAL A 134 5.45 13.33 11.87
CA VAL A 134 5.88 12.92 10.53
C VAL A 134 4.68 12.40 9.72
N PRO A 135 4.73 12.44 8.38
CA PRO A 135 3.66 11.91 7.55
C PRO A 135 3.58 10.39 7.58
N LEU A 136 2.37 9.87 7.37
CA LEU A 136 2.10 8.44 7.29
C LEU A 136 1.67 8.03 5.88
N ILE A 137 2.21 6.92 5.39
CA ILE A 137 1.64 6.11 4.31
C ILE A 137 1.05 4.86 4.96
N VAL A 138 -0.25 4.69 4.85
CA VAL A 138 -0.96 3.59 5.51
C VAL A 138 -1.40 2.57 4.46
N GLU A 139 -0.75 1.40 4.45
CA GLU A 139 -1.16 0.29 3.60
C GLU A 139 -2.34 -0.47 4.23
N PHE A 140 -3.42 -0.58 3.48
CA PHE A 140 -4.60 -1.35 3.86
C PHE A 140 -4.47 -2.79 3.36
N LYS A 141 -4.17 -3.73 4.26
CA LYS A 141 -4.11 -5.16 3.98
C LYS A 141 -5.52 -5.72 3.91
N ILE A 142 -6.08 -5.77 2.72
CA ILE A 142 -7.45 -6.22 2.47
C ILE A 142 -7.42 -7.60 1.84
N GLU A 143 -7.90 -8.60 2.58
CA GLU A 143 -8.01 -9.95 2.07
C GLU A 143 -9.28 -10.10 1.21
N ARG A 144 -9.11 -10.49 -0.05
CA ARG A 144 -10.19 -10.72 -1.03
C ARG A 144 -11.13 -9.51 -1.15
N THR A 145 -12.38 -9.65 -0.67
CA THR A 145 -13.44 -8.64 -0.81
C THR A 145 -13.93 -8.07 0.53
N ASP A 146 -13.27 -8.41 1.65
CA ASP A 146 -13.65 -7.89 2.97
C ASP A 146 -13.13 -6.47 3.15
N LEU A 147 -14.01 -5.50 2.98
CA LEU A 147 -13.73 -4.08 3.15
C LEU A 147 -13.99 -3.57 4.58
N SER A 148 -14.22 -4.44 5.55
CA SER A 148 -14.54 -4.02 6.93
C SER A 148 -13.45 -3.18 7.59
N LEU A 149 -12.18 -3.35 7.17
CA LEU A 149 -11.07 -2.50 7.61
C LEU A 149 -11.27 -1.03 7.21
N CYS A 150 -11.80 -0.76 6.01
CA CYS A 150 -11.88 0.60 5.48
C CYS A 150 -12.68 1.55 6.38
N PRO A 151 -13.95 1.30 6.74
CA PRO A 151 -14.71 2.23 7.59
C PRO A 151 -14.17 2.35 9.02
N ILE A 152 -13.54 1.29 9.55
CA ILE A 152 -12.99 1.29 10.91
C ILE A 152 -11.74 2.14 10.96
N ALA A 153 -10.77 1.89 10.09
CA ALA A 153 -9.52 2.65 10.04
C ALA A 153 -9.77 4.11 9.58
N ASP A 154 -10.70 4.33 8.64
CA ASP A 154 -11.07 5.67 8.21
C ASP A 154 -11.56 6.56 9.36
N LYS A 155 -12.38 6.02 10.26
CA LYS A 155 -12.84 6.75 11.44
C LYS A 155 -11.67 7.22 12.31
N MET A 156 -10.63 6.39 12.47
CA MET A 156 -9.42 6.72 13.23
C MET A 156 -8.57 7.77 12.51
N LEU A 157 -8.34 7.56 11.21
CA LEU A 157 -7.56 8.46 10.37
C LEU A 157 -8.18 9.86 10.27
N ARG A 158 -9.50 9.95 10.18
CA ARG A 158 -10.20 11.26 10.18
C ARG A 158 -10.12 12.00 11.51
N ALA A 159 -9.92 11.31 12.61
CA ALA A 159 -9.66 11.92 13.91
C ALA A 159 -8.18 12.32 14.09
N TYR A 160 -7.28 11.73 13.30
CA TYR A 160 -5.87 12.02 13.33
C TYR A 160 -5.57 13.37 12.66
N LYS A 161 -4.73 14.19 13.30
CA LYS A 161 -4.42 15.55 12.82
C LYS A 161 -3.15 15.64 11.99
N GLY A 162 -2.39 14.54 11.88
CA GLY A 162 -1.18 14.48 11.07
C GLY A 162 -1.47 14.29 9.59
N MET A 163 -0.47 14.51 8.77
CA MET A 163 -0.53 14.24 7.34
C MET A 163 -0.48 12.74 7.07
N TYR A 164 -1.40 12.24 6.26
CA TYR A 164 -1.41 10.83 5.85
C TYR A 164 -1.97 10.64 4.45
N CYS A 165 -1.59 9.56 3.83
CA CYS A 165 -2.24 9.01 2.66
C CYS A 165 -2.49 7.51 2.85
N MET A 166 -3.34 6.93 2.01
CA MET A 166 -3.58 5.49 2.04
C MET A 166 -3.08 4.82 0.77
N GLU A 167 -2.71 3.54 0.89
CA GLU A 167 -2.45 2.70 -0.27
C GLU A 167 -2.93 1.27 -0.04
N SER A 168 -3.07 0.50 -1.11
CA SER A 168 -3.40 -0.92 -1.04
C SER A 168 -3.04 -1.63 -2.33
N PHE A 169 -2.63 -2.89 -2.22
CA PHE A 169 -2.58 -3.84 -3.34
C PHE A 169 -4.00 -4.18 -3.84
N ASN A 170 -4.97 -4.19 -2.92
CA ASN A 170 -6.33 -4.50 -3.28
C ASN A 170 -7.06 -3.27 -3.85
N PRO A 171 -7.42 -3.29 -5.15
CA PRO A 171 -8.07 -2.14 -5.79
C PRO A 171 -9.44 -1.79 -5.17
N LEU A 172 -10.09 -2.72 -4.48
CA LEU A 172 -11.36 -2.44 -3.80
C LEU A 172 -11.20 -1.45 -2.65
N GLY A 173 -10.08 -1.49 -1.91
CA GLY A 173 -9.76 -0.51 -0.88
C GLY A 173 -9.56 0.90 -1.46
N VAL A 174 -8.75 0.99 -2.52
CA VAL A 174 -8.52 2.26 -3.24
C VAL A 174 -9.81 2.82 -3.83
N TRP A 175 -10.66 1.95 -4.40
CA TRP A 175 -11.99 2.32 -4.90
C TRP A 175 -12.92 2.79 -3.79
N TRP A 176 -12.91 2.14 -2.61
CA TRP A 176 -13.69 2.55 -1.44
C TRP A 176 -13.35 3.98 -1.04
N TYR A 177 -12.05 4.29 -0.90
CA TYR A 177 -11.60 5.65 -0.57
C TYR A 177 -11.92 6.66 -1.68
N ARG A 178 -11.80 6.28 -2.96
CA ARG A 178 -12.25 7.13 -4.06
C ARG A 178 -13.71 7.58 -3.89
N LYS A 179 -14.58 6.68 -3.43
CA LYS A 179 -16.01 6.94 -3.29
C LYS A 179 -16.38 7.70 -2.02
N LYS A 180 -15.67 7.44 -0.93
CA LYS A 180 -16.00 7.99 0.39
C LYS A 180 -15.22 9.26 0.71
N HIS A 181 -13.97 9.34 0.28
CA HIS A 181 -13.05 10.43 0.57
C HIS A 181 -12.28 10.84 -0.69
N PRO A 182 -12.94 11.52 -1.64
CA PRO A 182 -12.32 11.92 -2.90
C PRO A 182 -11.12 12.86 -2.70
N ASP A 183 -11.06 13.59 -1.61
CA ASP A 183 -9.99 14.55 -1.30
C ASP A 183 -8.74 13.92 -0.66
N LEU A 184 -8.85 12.66 -0.19
CA LEU A 184 -7.72 11.94 0.36
C LEU A 184 -6.80 11.44 -0.75
N VAL A 185 -5.48 11.65 -0.55
CA VAL A 185 -4.43 11.06 -1.41
C VAL A 185 -4.45 9.55 -1.25
N ARG A 186 -4.55 8.84 -2.39
CA ARG A 186 -4.62 7.38 -2.40
C ARG A 186 -3.72 6.78 -3.46
N GLY A 187 -3.05 5.70 -3.11
CA GLY A 187 -2.13 4.95 -3.94
C GLY A 187 -2.65 3.58 -4.36
N GLN A 188 -2.27 3.16 -5.56
CA GLN A 188 -2.39 1.77 -5.98
C GLN A 188 -1.01 1.12 -5.86
N LEU A 189 -0.89 0.14 -4.96
CA LEU A 189 0.26 -0.76 -4.91
C LEU A 189 0.16 -1.81 -6.00
N SER A 190 1.28 -2.14 -6.60
CA SER A 190 1.38 -3.24 -7.56
C SER A 190 2.79 -3.81 -7.63
N ASP A 191 2.90 -5.02 -8.18
CA ASP A 191 4.15 -5.73 -8.37
C ASP A 191 4.16 -6.50 -9.68
N ALA A 192 5.30 -7.07 -10.05
CA ALA A 192 5.46 -7.96 -11.18
C ALA A 192 5.04 -9.40 -10.85
N PHE A 193 3.83 -9.57 -10.28
CA PHE A 193 3.30 -10.82 -9.74
C PHE A 193 3.57 -12.07 -10.59
N LEU A 194 3.40 -11.95 -11.91
CA LEU A 194 3.58 -13.07 -12.83
C LEU A 194 5.06 -13.45 -13.06
N LYS A 195 6.00 -12.52 -12.78
CA LYS A 195 7.43 -12.77 -12.94
C LYS A 195 8.02 -13.52 -11.75
N GLU A 196 7.48 -13.30 -10.57
CA GLU A 196 7.95 -13.96 -9.34
C GLU A 196 7.50 -15.43 -9.24
N GLY A 197 6.56 -15.85 -10.12
CA GLY A 197 6.15 -17.25 -10.24
C GLY A 197 5.23 -17.77 -9.14
N GLU A 198 5.01 -17.00 -8.09
CA GLU A 198 4.12 -17.35 -6.98
C GLU A 198 2.64 -17.12 -7.30
N TYR A 199 2.38 -16.24 -8.26
CA TYR A 199 1.03 -15.79 -8.60
C TYR A 199 0.73 -16.05 -10.07
N VAL A 200 -0.36 -16.76 -10.34
CA VAL A 200 -0.78 -17.10 -11.70
C VAL A 200 -2.24 -16.72 -11.95
N GLY A 201 -2.58 -16.40 -13.19
CA GLY A 201 -3.95 -16.17 -13.63
C GLY A 201 -4.26 -14.72 -14.01
N ILE A 202 -5.46 -14.56 -14.59
CA ILE A 202 -5.91 -13.29 -15.19
C ILE A 202 -6.00 -12.15 -14.16
N LEU A 203 -6.33 -12.44 -12.91
CA LEU A 203 -6.40 -11.43 -11.86
C LEU A 203 -5.05 -10.76 -11.66
N TYR A 204 -3.98 -11.53 -11.51
CA TYR A 204 -2.63 -11.00 -11.30
C TYR A 204 -2.10 -10.28 -12.53
N PHE A 205 -2.46 -10.73 -13.74
CA PHE A 205 -2.19 -9.98 -14.96
C PHE A 205 -2.87 -8.60 -14.93
N VAL A 206 -4.12 -8.52 -14.52
CA VAL A 206 -4.87 -7.26 -14.40
C VAL A 206 -4.24 -6.33 -13.36
N LEU A 207 -3.86 -6.86 -12.19
CA LEU A 207 -3.26 -6.10 -11.10
C LEU A 207 -1.85 -5.60 -11.47
N GLN A 208 -0.99 -6.50 -11.99
CA GLN A 208 0.37 -6.16 -12.42
C GLN A 208 0.38 -5.04 -13.47
N ASN A 209 -0.57 -5.07 -14.40
CA ASN A 209 -0.67 -4.10 -15.48
C ASN A 209 -1.54 -2.89 -15.16
N LEU A 210 -1.93 -2.69 -13.89
CA LEU A 210 -2.70 -1.53 -13.42
C LEU A 210 -4.02 -1.31 -14.18
N LEU A 211 -4.62 -2.37 -14.74
CA LEU A 211 -5.78 -2.27 -15.61
C LEU A 211 -7.06 -1.81 -14.90
N LEU A 212 -7.05 -1.72 -13.57
CA LEU A 212 -8.16 -1.21 -12.76
C LEU A 212 -8.01 0.27 -12.36
N ASN A 213 -6.96 0.96 -12.82
CA ASN A 213 -6.76 2.37 -12.51
C ASN A 213 -7.94 3.25 -12.94
N PHE A 214 -8.65 2.89 -14.03
CA PHE A 214 -9.86 3.62 -14.46
C PHE A 214 -11.00 3.56 -13.44
N VAL A 215 -11.01 2.53 -12.60
CA VAL A 215 -11.98 2.35 -11.50
C VAL A 215 -11.47 2.99 -10.22
N THR A 216 -10.22 2.73 -9.85
CA THR A 216 -9.64 3.18 -8.57
C THR A 216 -9.20 4.64 -8.59
N LYS A 217 -8.80 5.16 -9.76
CA LYS A 217 -8.30 6.53 -9.95
C LYS A 217 -7.27 6.92 -8.89
N PRO A 218 -6.13 6.21 -8.80
CA PRO A 218 -5.11 6.50 -7.82
C PRO A 218 -4.43 7.85 -8.11
N ASP A 219 -3.99 8.53 -7.06
CA ASP A 219 -3.22 9.76 -7.14
C ASP A 219 -1.72 9.48 -7.31
N PHE A 220 -1.27 8.32 -6.81
CA PHE A 220 0.07 7.79 -7.05
C PHE A 220 0.03 6.27 -7.28
N VAL A 221 1.08 5.75 -7.90
CA VAL A 221 1.31 4.31 -8.08
C VAL A 221 2.59 3.94 -7.34
N ALA A 222 2.48 3.01 -6.39
CA ALA A 222 3.62 2.43 -5.70
C ALA A 222 3.94 1.06 -6.31
N TYR A 223 5.18 0.89 -6.79
CA TYR A 223 5.60 -0.28 -7.53
C TYR A 223 6.98 -0.76 -7.11
N ASN A 224 7.19 -2.09 -7.13
CA ASN A 224 8.49 -2.70 -6.87
C ASN A 224 9.56 -2.12 -7.80
N HIS A 225 10.64 -1.59 -7.22
CA HIS A 225 11.70 -0.91 -7.95
C HIS A 225 12.51 -1.84 -8.88
N HIS A 226 12.51 -3.15 -8.63
CA HIS A 226 13.21 -4.14 -9.45
C HIS A 226 12.60 -4.30 -10.86
N TYR A 227 11.37 -3.83 -11.09
CA TYR A 227 10.66 -3.99 -12.36
C TYR A 227 10.30 -2.65 -13.03
N PRO A 228 11.31 -1.81 -13.35
CA PRO A 228 11.07 -0.50 -13.96
C PRO A 228 10.54 -0.59 -15.39
N GLU A 229 10.70 -1.75 -16.05
CA GLU A 229 10.34 -1.96 -17.46
C GLU A 229 8.86 -2.21 -17.72
N ILE A 230 8.04 -2.46 -16.68
CA ILE A 230 6.59 -2.72 -16.83
C ILE A 230 5.92 -1.54 -17.57
N LEU A 231 5.28 -1.85 -18.71
CA LEU A 231 4.76 -0.84 -19.63
C LEU A 231 3.71 0.08 -18.97
N SER A 232 2.76 -0.49 -18.22
CA SER A 232 1.73 0.29 -17.53
C SER A 232 2.35 1.28 -16.53
N ARG A 233 3.39 0.87 -15.77
CA ARG A 233 4.14 1.73 -14.87
C ARG A 233 4.81 2.89 -15.63
N LYS A 234 5.51 2.58 -16.74
CA LYS A 234 6.15 3.60 -17.59
C LYS A 234 5.13 4.61 -18.11
N LEU A 235 3.98 4.13 -18.59
CA LEU A 235 2.92 4.98 -19.12
C LEU A 235 2.24 5.82 -18.03
N CYS A 236 1.98 5.24 -16.86
CA CYS A 236 1.44 6.01 -15.73
C CYS A 236 2.37 7.15 -15.34
N ARG A 237 3.67 6.92 -15.25
CA ARG A 237 4.68 7.93 -14.90
C ARG A 237 4.92 8.91 -16.04
N GLY A 238 5.19 8.42 -17.25
CA GLY A 238 5.66 9.24 -18.38
C GLY A 238 4.54 9.94 -19.14
N LEU A 239 3.43 9.24 -19.45
CA LEU A 239 2.33 9.80 -20.24
C LEU A 239 1.31 10.55 -19.37
N TYR A 240 0.92 9.95 -18.23
CA TYR A 240 -0.09 10.53 -17.35
C TYR A 240 0.50 11.41 -16.24
N HIS A 241 1.81 11.51 -16.15
CA HIS A 241 2.53 12.27 -15.12
C HIS A 241 2.01 11.95 -13.72
N ASN A 242 1.69 10.66 -13.49
CA ASN A 242 1.24 10.19 -12.19
C ASN A 242 2.43 10.14 -11.22
N THR A 243 2.21 10.54 -9.98
CA THR A 243 3.22 10.41 -8.92
C THR A 243 3.57 8.92 -8.76
N ALA A 244 4.86 8.62 -8.70
CA ALA A 244 5.36 7.27 -8.50
C ALA A 244 6.07 7.17 -7.15
N ALA A 245 5.77 6.14 -6.40
CA ALA A 245 6.54 5.69 -5.24
C ALA A 245 7.25 4.38 -5.60
N ALA A 246 8.46 4.20 -5.11
CA ALA A 246 9.22 2.97 -5.29
C ALA A 246 9.43 2.28 -3.93
N TRP A 247 9.24 0.97 -3.90
CA TRP A 247 9.46 0.12 -2.73
C TRP A 247 10.16 -1.19 -3.15
N THR A 248 10.94 -1.89 -2.37
CA THR A 248 11.54 -1.43 -1.13
C THR A 248 12.96 -1.02 -1.43
N ILE A 249 13.32 0.22 -1.12
CA ILE A 249 14.67 0.73 -1.36
C ILE A 249 15.44 0.61 -0.04
N LEU A 250 16.43 -0.31 0.00
CA LEU A 250 17.19 -0.62 1.22
C LEU A 250 18.46 0.22 1.38
N SER A 251 18.83 1.02 0.38
CA SER A 251 20.00 1.91 0.45
C SER A 251 19.84 3.13 -0.47
N LEU A 252 20.50 4.25 -0.11
CA LEU A 252 20.52 5.48 -0.91
C LEU A 252 21.23 5.32 -2.27
N ILE A 253 21.93 4.23 -2.52
CA ILE A 253 22.60 3.94 -3.80
C ILE A 253 21.57 3.59 -4.89
N HIS A 254 20.32 3.27 -4.53
CA HIS A 254 19.26 2.84 -5.44
C HIS A 254 18.20 3.93 -5.73
N ILE A 255 18.43 5.18 -5.30
CA ILE A 255 17.54 6.32 -5.58
C ILE A 255 17.95 7.03 -6.85
#